data_bf71b481b97fd9fa1872822cb683133b
#
_entry.id   bf71b481b97fd9fa1872822cb683133b
#
_cell.length_a   1.000
_cell.length_b   1.000
_cell.length_c   1.000
_cell.angle_alpha   90.00
_cell.angle_beta   90.00
_cell.angle_gamma   90.00
#
_symmetry.space_group_name_H-M   'P 1'
#
loop_
_entity.id
_entity.type
_entity.pdbx_description
1 polymer ?
#
loop_
_entity_poly.entity_id
_entity_poly.type
_entity_poly.pdbx_seq_one_letter_code
_entity_poly.pdbx_strand_id
1 'polypeptide(L)'
;MLPTQLFAFGFGYVATELARILKADGVMAAGTVRSATSAEPLLAEGWNISLWPGHDIIPPDNAAWLISVPPDEAGCPVFRAFEAQASSASWLGYLSTTGVYGDLGGGWAFEETPLNPQSREAINRARAEEQWLSLGANVFRLPGIYGPGRSALDRVREPNARRIVKPGQVFSRAHVSDIAGALRLAMIQKSPEHIFNICDDEPAPADEVLVHAAQLLNLPPPPSVAIEDANL
;
A
#
# COMPACT_ATOMS: atom_id res chain seq x y z
N MET A 1 -16.53 -12.27 -11.19
CA MET A 1 -16.71 -13.22 -10.06
C MET A 1 -15.48 -13.12 -9.20
N LEU A 2 -15.62 -13.06 -7.86
CA LEU A 2 -14.50 -13.05 -6.94
C LEU A 2 -13.71 -14.38 -7.00
N PRO A 3 -12.39 -14.35 -6.75
CA PRO A 3 -11.59 -15.56 -6.57
C PRO A 3 -12.05 -16.32 -5.31
N THR A 4 -11.78 -17.61 -5.25
CA THR A 4 -12.07 -18.41 -4.05
C THR A 4 -11.04 -18.21 -2.94
N GLN A 5 -9.83 -17.77 -3.31
CA GLN A 5 -8.71 -17.57 -2.40
C GLN A 5 -7.93 -16.30 -2.73
N LEU A 6 -7.46 -15.62 -1.68
CA LEU A 6 -6.44 -14.58 -1.74
C LEU A 6 -5.13 -15.13 -1.16
N PHE A 7 -4.01 -14.94 -1.87
CA PHE A 7 -2.67 -15.15 -1.33
C PHE A 7 -1.89 -13.83 -1.35
N ALA A 8 -1.55 -13.29 -0.17
CA ALA A 8 -0.86 -12.02 -0.06
C ALA A 8 0.63 -12.22 0.26
N PHE A 9 1.50 -11.88 -0.68
CA PHE A 9 2.92 -11.73 -0.42
C PHE A 9 3.16 -10.41 0.33
N GLY A 10 3.41 -10.50 1.65
CA GLY A 10 3.40 -9.36 2.55
C GLY A 10 1.99 -9.12 3.13
N PHE A 11 1.59 -9.95 4.10
CA PHE A 11 0.29 -9.84 4.78
C PHE A 11 0.33 -8.69 5.81
N GLY A 12 0.45 -7.44 5.29
CA GLY A 12 0.52 -6.21 6.07
C GLY A 12 -0.84 -5.50 6.17
N TYR A 13 -0.81 -4.22 6.50
CA TYR A 13 -1.98 -3.40 6.83
C TYR A 13 -3.09 -3.43 5.76
N VAL A 14 -2.74 -3.19 4.48
CA VAL A 14 -3.71 -3.23 3.37
C VAL A 14 -4.20 -4.66 3.10
N ALA A 15 -3.29 -5.64 3.12
CA ALA A 15 -3.66 -7.04 2.87
C ALA A 15 -4.58 -7.59 3.97
N THR A 16 -4.37 -7.21 5.23
CA THR A 16 -5.25 -7.58 6.35
C THR A 16 -6.65 -7.01 6.19
N GLU A 17 -6.76 -5.73 5.81
CA GLU A 17 -8.06 -5.11 5.58
C GLU A 17 -8.80 -5.73 4.39
N LEU A 18 -8.08 -5.96 3.27
CA LEU A 18 -8.65 -6.68 2.13
C LEU A 18 -9.13 -8.08 2.52
N ALA A 19 -8.31 -8.83 3.28
CA ALA A 19 -8.68 -10.16 3.73
C ALA A 19 -9.95 -10.16 4.61
N ARG A 20 -10.13 -9.15 5.47
CA ARG A 20 -11.36 -8.98 6.27
C ARG A 20 -12.59 -8.75 5.40
N ILE A 21 -12.49 -7.87 4.41
CA ILE A 21 -13.59 -7.61 3.46
C ILE A 21 -13.92 -8.88 2.67
N LEU A 22 -12.93 -9.55 2.12
CA LEU A 22 -13.10 -10.75 1.31
C LEU A 22 -13.62 -11.95 2.12
N LYS A 23 -13.29 -12.04 3.40
CA LYS A 23 -13.83 -13.07 4.31
C LYS A 23 -15.36 -12.99 4.42
N ALA A 24 -15.93 -11.78 4.41
CA ALA A 24 -17.38 -11.58 4.40
C ALA A 24 -18.03 -12.09 3.11
N ASP A 25 -17.28 -12.13 2.01
CA ASP A 25 -17.69 -12.69 0.73
C ASP A 25 -17.42 -14.21 0.60
N GLY A 26 -16.91 -14.86 1.66
CA GLY A 26 -16.56 -16.28 1.66
C GLY A 26 -15.22 -16.62 1.02
N VAL A 27 -14.37 -15.65 0.72
CA VAL A 27 -13.04 -15.86 0.16
C VAL A 27 -12.05 -16.23 1.27
N MET A 28 -11.31 -17.31 1.11
CA MET A 28 -10.23 -17.67 2.01
C MET A 28 -9.01 -16.78 1.79
N ALA A 29 -8.32 -16.40 2.86
CA ALA A 29 -7.11 -15.59 2.76
C ALA A 29 -5.93 -16.26 3.46
N ALA A 30 -4.79 -16.24 2.79
CA ALA A 30 -3.51 -16.69 3.31
C ALA A 30 -2.41 -15.73 2.83
N GLY A 31 -1.22 -15.83 3.41
CA GLY A 31 -0.12 -15.02 2.92
C GLY A 31 1.15 -15.15 3.74
N THR A 32 2.07 -14.23 3.49
CA THR A 32 3.41 -14.27 4.07
C THR A 32 3.76 -13.03 4.86
N VAL A 33 4.61 -13.21 5.87
CA VAL A 33 5.31 -12.13 6.56
C VAL A 33 6.79 -12.50 6.74
N ARG A 34 7.63 -11.52 7.05
CA ARG A 34 9.08 -11.74 7.17
C ARG A 34 9.54 -12.32 8.51
N SER A 35 8.79 -12.10 9.58
CA SER A 35 9.21 -12.47 10.92
C SER A 35 8.10 -13.14 11.73
N ALA A 36 8.48 -13.99 12.69
CA ALA A 36 7.54 -14.61 13.62
C ALA A 36 6.79 -13.56 14.44
N THR A 37 7.45 -12.48 14.86
CA THR A 37 6.81 -11.37 15.58
C THR A 37 5.67 -10.72 14.78
N SER A 38 5.84 -10.61 13.45
CA SER A 38 4.77 -10.11 12.58
C SER A 38 3.67 -11.14 12.32
N ALA A 39 4.00 -12.43 12.40
CA ALA A 39 3.04 -13.52 12.20
C ALA A 39 2.12 -13.72 13.41
N GLU A 40 2.65 -13.60 14.61
CA GLU A 40 1.95 -13.92 15.87
C GLU A 40 0.56 -13.28 16.00
N PRO A 41 0.39 -11.94 15.86
CA PRO A 41 -0.93 -11.32 15.95
C PRO A 41 -1.89 -11.78 14.84
N LEU A 42 -1.39 -12.02 13.64
CA LEU A 42 -2.20 -12.48 12.51
C LEU A 42 -2.67 -13.93 12.69
N LEU A 43 -1.81 -14.80 13.21
CA LEU A 43 -2.16 -16.17 13.57
C LEU A 43 -3.20 -16.21 14.70
N ALA A 44 -3.07 -15.30 15.68
CA ALA A 44 -4.07 -15.16 16.75
C ALA A 44 -5.44 -14.70 16.25
N GLU A 45 -5.49 -13.91 15.16
CA GLU A 45 -6.73 -13.56 14.44
C GLU A 45 -7.27 -14.70 13.56
N GLY A 46 -6.55 -15.82 13.46
CA GLY A 46 -6.97 -16.99 12.68
C GLY A 46 -6.61 -16.94 11.20
N TRP A 47 -5.67 -16.06 10.78
CA TRP A 47 -5.16 -16.03 9.41
C TRP A 47 -4.14 -17.14 9.16
N ASN A 48 -4.12 -17.69 7.94
CA ASN A 48 -3.12 -18.67 7.53
C ASN A 48 -1.86 -17.93 7.03
N ILE A 49 -0.82 -17.87 7.86
CA ILE A 49 0.38 -17.07 7.64
C ILE A 49 1.62 -17.94 7.63
N SER A 50 2.46 -17.78 6.62
CA SER A 50 3.77 -18.41 6.48
C SER A 50 4.90 -17.38 6.58
N LEU A 51 6.08 -17.80 6.96
CA LEU A 51 7.28 -16.95 6.93
C LEU A 51 7.94 -17.01 5.55
N TRP A 52 8.20 -15.83 4.96
CA TRP A 52 8.93 -15.72 3.70
C TRP A 52 9.63 -14.34 3.63
N PRO A 53 10.87 -14.24 3.12
CA PRO A 53 11.76 -15.35 2.70
C PRO A 53 12.29 -16.18 3.88
N GLY A 54 12.87 -17.33 3.60
CA GLY A 54 13.48 -18.22 4.59
C GLY A 54 12.79 -19.59 4.72
N HIS A 55 11.58 -19.71 4.22
CA HIS A 55 10.85 -20.98 4.12
C HIS A 55 10.31 -21.15 2.71
N ASP A 56 10.30 -22.40 2.24
CA ASP A 56 9.65 -22.73 0.99
C ASP A 56 8.15 -22.56 1.13
N ILE A 57 7.56 -21.85 0.20
CA ILE A 57 6.11 -21.65 0.11
C ILE A 57 5.62 -22.03 -1.29
N ILE A 58 4.41 -22.53 -1.36
CA ILE A 58 3.73 -22.83 -2.61
C ILE A 58 2.43 -22.02 -2.61
N PRO A 59 2.36 -20.92 -3.38
CA PRO A 59 1.12 -20.18 -3.52
C PRO A 59 0.04 -21.09 -4.14
N PRO A 60 -1.21 -21.04 -3.65
CA PRO A 60 -2.26 -21.88 -4.18
C PRO A 60 -2.56 -21.57 -5.65
N ASP A 61 -2.81 -22.58 -6.47
CA ASP A 61 -3.29 -22.43 -7.84
C ASP A 61 -4.65 -21.71 -7.86
N ASN A 62 -4.89 -20.91 -8.88
CA ASN A 62 -6.11 -20.12 -9.06
C ASN A 62 -6.42 -19.12 -7.91
N ALA A 63 -5.49 -18.88 -6.98
CA ALA A 63 -5.64 -17.82 -6.02
C ALA A 63 -5.43 -16.45 -6.68
N ALA A 64 -6.09 -15.40 -6.17
CA ALA A 64 -5.66 -14.04 -6.44
C ALA A 64 -4.39 -13.74 -5.66
N TRP A 65 -3.38 -13.18 -6.32
CA TRP A 65 -2.14 -12.79 -5.65
C TRP A 65 -2.10 -11.28 -5.43
N LEU A 66 -1.91 -10.89 -4.19
CA LEU A 66 -1.61 -9.50 -3.82
C LEU A 66 -0.14 -9.38 -3.45
N ILE A 67 0.59 -8.56 -4.16
CA ILE A 67 2.02 -8.34 -3.94
C ILE A 67 2.21 -7.00 -3.21
N SER A 68 2.63 -7.07 -1.94
CA SER A 68 2.84 -5.92 -1.05
C SER A 68 4.27 -5.89 -0.47
N VAL A 69 5.14 -6.80 -0.90
CA VAL A 69 6.54 -6.84 -0.45
C VAL A 69 7.31 -5.68 -1.08
N PRO A 70 8.10 -4.93 -0.28
CA PRO A 70 8.96 -3.88 -0.81
C PRO A 70 9.99 -4.44 -1.82
N PRO A 71 10.18 -3.78 -2.97
CA PRO A 71 11.22 -4.15 -3.91
C PRO A 71 12.61 -3.73 -3.43
N ASP A 72 13.63 -4.36 -3.96
CA ASP A 72 15.04 -4.01 -3.83
C ASP A 72 15.61 -3.48 -5.16
N GLU A 73 16.93 -3.29 -5.22
CA GLU A 73 17.61 -2.78 -6.43
C GLU A 73 17.47 -3.69 -7.65
N ALA A 74 17.21 -4.98 -7.45
CA ALA A 74 16.94 -5.93 -8.53
C ALA A 74 15.44 -6.04 -8.89
N GLY A 75 14.58 -5.21 -8.29
CA GLY A 75 13.13 -5.22 -8.48
C GLY A 75 12.39 -6.01 -7.40
N CYS A 76 11.26 -6.60 -7.75
CA CYS A 76 10.44 -7.31 -6.77
C CYS A 76 10.99 -8.69 -6.43
N PRO A 77 11.32 -8.99 -5.14
CA PRO A 77 11.79 -10.33 -4.77
C PRO A 77 10.76 -11.43 -5.01
N VAL A 78 9.46 -11.12 -4.89
CA VAL A 78 8.40 -12.07 -5.21
C VAL A 78 8.39 -12.40 -6.70
N PHE A 79 8.58 -11.42 -7.58
CA PHE A 79 8.68 -11.65 -9.02
C PHE A 79 9.83 -12.64 -9.32
N ARG A 80 11.04 -12.36 -8.80
CA ARG A 80 12.20 -13.24 -9.02
C ARG A 80 12.01 -14.67 -8.52
N ALA A 81 11.23 -14.86 -7.46
CA ALA A 81 11.00 -16.17 -6.88
C ALA A 81 9.87 -16.95 -7.54
N PHE A 82 8.84 -16.27 -8.06
CA PHE A 82 7.57 -16.88 -8.44
C PHE A 82 7.03 -16.46 -9.82
N GLU A 83 7.83 -15.79 -10.67
CA GLU A 83 7.43 -15.39 -12.01
C GLU A 83 6.82 -16.53 -12.81
N ALA A 84 7.48 -17.69 -12.82
CA ALA A 84 7.02 -18.87 -13.55
C ALA A 84 5.65 -19.39 -13.06
N GLN A 85 5.36 -19.26 -11.75
CA GLN A 85 4.10 -19.70 -11.15
C GLN A 85 3.01 -18.63 -11.25
N ALA A 86 3.33 -17.38 -11.54
CA ALA A 86 2.37 -16.28 -11.59
C ALA A 86 1.25 -16.50 -12.62
N SER A 87 1.50 -17.28 -13.68
CA SER A 87 0.48 -17.68 -14.67
C SER A 87 -0.63 -18.56 -14.10
N SER A 88 -0.43 -19.19 -12.94
CA SER A 88 -1.46 -19.97 -12.23
C SER A 88 -2.41 -19.09 -11.39
N ALA A 89 -2.06 -17.82 -11.18
CA ALA A 89 -2.90 -16.89 -10.41
C ALA A 89 -4.15 -16.48 -11.21
N SER A 90 -5.30 -16.42 -10.53
CA SER A 90 -6.55 -15.94 -11.15
C SER A 90 -6.58 -14.42 -11.33
N TRP A 91 -5.76 -13.71 -10.58
CA TRP A 91 -5.57 -12.26 -10.62
C TRP A 91 -4.24 -11.89 -9.97
N LEU A 92 -3.58 -10.87 -10.52
CA LEU A 92 -2.33 -10.33 -10.00
C LEU A 92 -2.54 -8.85 -9.66
N GLY A 93 -2.26 -8.46 -8.41
CA GLY A 93 -2.29 -7.09 -7.95
C GLY A 93 -0.99 -6.69 -7.26
N TYR A 94 -0.38 -5.61 -7.70
CA TYR A 94 0.85 -5.07 -7.13
C TYR A 94 0.60 -3.72 -6.45
N LEU A 95 0.96 -3.62 -5.16
CA LEU A 95 0.86 -2.37 -4.42
C LEU A 95 2.11 -1.52 -4.66
N SER A 96 1.95 -0.49 -5.46
CA SER A 96 2.98 0.51 -5.74
C SER A 96 2.79 1.77 -4.89
N THR A 97 3.38 2.87 -5.30
CA THR A 97 3.33 4.17 -4.61
C THR A 97 3.21 5.31 -5.60
N THR A 98 2.52 6.39 -5.22
CA THR A 98 2.53 7.65 -5.97
C THR A 98 3.92 8.31 -6.04
N GLY A 99 4.87 7.88 -5.19
CA GLY A 99 6.26 8.33 -5.25
C GLY A 99 6.98 8.07 -6.57
N VAL A 100 6.46 7.16 -7.41
CA VAL A 100 7.00 6.90 -8.77
C VAL A 100 6.88 8.10 -9.71
N TYR A 101 5.96 9.03 -9.44
CA TYR A 101 5.80 10.27 -10.20
C TYR A 101 6.86 11.32 -9.90
N GLY A 102 7.51 11.24 -8.72
CA GLY A 102 8.42 12.27 -8.25
C GLY A 102 7.70 13.54 -7.76
N ASP A 103 8.40 14.65 -7.78
CA ASP A 103 7.84 15.97 -7.39
C ASP A 103 7.28 16.68 -8.63
N LEU A 104 5.97 16.91 -8.63
CA LEU A 104 5.27 17.63 -9.69
C LEU A 104 5.00 19.11 -9.31
N GLY A 105 5.62 19.62 -8.25
CA GLY A 105 5.45 21.01 -7.81
C GLY A 105 4.02 21.33 -7.38
N GLY A 106 3.26 20.36 -6.86
CA GLY A 106 1.86 20.50 -6.50
C GLY A 106 0.88 20.24 -7.65
N GLY A 107 1.38 19.85 -8.83
CA GLY A 107 0.54 19.47 -9.97
C GLY A 107 -0.14 18.10 -9.79
N TRP A 108 -1.20 17.87 -10.57
CA TRP A 108 -1.91 16.60 -10.59
C TRP A 108 -1.12 15.49 -11.29
N ALA A 109 -1.18 14.29 -10.73
CA ALA A 109 -0.67 13.07 -11.34
C ALA A 109 -1.83 12.18 -11.78
N PHE A 110 -1.84 11.80 -13.05
CA PHE A 110 -2.77 10.83 -13.63
C PHE A 110 -2.00 9.54 -13.95
N GLU A 111 -2.69 8.46 -14.24
CA GLU A 111 -2.08 7.16 -14.51
C GLU A 111 -1.09 7.19 -15.69
N GLU A 112 -1.37 8.02 -16.71
CA GLU A 112 -0.52 8.24 -17.89
C GLU A 112 0.60 9.27 -17.66
N THR A 113 0.64 9.95 -16.51
CA THR A 113 1.72 10.90 -16.20
C THR A 113 3.07 10.19 -16.22
N PRO A 114 4.08 10.72 -16.96
CA PRO A 114 5.39 10.11 -17.02
C PRO A 114 6.02 9.93 -15.64
N LEU A 115 6.61 8.78 -15.41
CA LEU A 115 7.31 8.48 -14.17
C LEU A 115 8.62 9.27 -14.07
N ASN A 116 8.88 9.84 -12.90
CA ASN A 116 10.11 10.57 -12.58
C ASN A 116 10.56 10.29 -11.13
N PRO A 117 10.80 9.01 -10.77
CA PRO A 117 11.12 8.63 -9.41
C PRO A 117 12.45 9.23 -8.97
N GLN A 118 12.48 9.90 -7.80
CA GLN A 118 13.65 10.61 -7.28
C GLN A 118 14.35 9.86 -6.15
N SER A 119 13.60 9.09 -5.37
CA SER A 119 14.17 8.29 -4.28
C SER A 119 14.53 6.87 -4.75
N ARG A 120 15.49 6.24 -4.04
CA ARG A 120 15.86 4.84 -4.30
C ARG A 120 14.65 3.91 -4.20
N GLU A 121 13.77 4.12 -3.24
CA GLU A 121 12.55 3.34 -3.05
C GLU A 121 11.60 3.50 -4.24
N ALA A 122 11.42 4.73 -4.74
CA ALA A 122 10.56 5.00 -5.88
C ALA A 122 11.12 4.41 -7.18
N ILE A 123 12.44 4.47 -7.39
CA ILE A 123 13.12 3.84 -8.54
C ILE A 123 12.92 2.33 -8.51
N ASN A 124 13.15 1.69 -7.36
CA ASN A 124 12.94 0.26 -7.21
C ASN A 124 11.47 -0.13 -7.43
N ARG A 125 10.55 0.74 -6.98
CA ARG A 125 9.11 0.54 -7.13
C ARG A 125 8.69 0.62 -8.60
N ALA A 126 9.18 1.60 -9.36
CA ALA A 126 8.92 1.72 -10.80
C ALA A 126 9.42 0.48 -11.56
N ARG A 127 10.63 -0.01 -11.24
CA ARG A 127 11.15 -1.26 -11.83
C ARG A 127 10.25 -2.47 -11.52
N ALA A 128 9.74 -2.57 -10.30
CA ALA A 128 8.83 -3.65 -9.95
C ALA A 128 7.45 -3.52 -10.63
N GLU A 129 6.97 -2.29 -10.90
CA GLU A 129 5.78 -2.08 -11.74
C GLU A 129 5.98 -2.68 -13.13
N GLU A 130 7.10 -2.39 -13.80
CA GLU A 130 7.41 -2.94 -15.13
C GLU A 130 7.41 -4.47 -15.14
N GLN A 131 8.03 -5.09 -14.11
CA GLN A 131 8.03 -6.54 -13.94
C GLN A 131 6.61 -7.10 -13.86
N TRP A 132 5.76 -6.57 -12.99
CA TRP A 132 4.41 -7.10 -12.80
C TRP A 132 3.47 -6.76 -13.96
N LEU A 133 3.61 -5.60 -14.58
CA LEU A 133 2.85 -5.22 -15.77
C LEU A 133 3.15 -6.15 -16.96
N SER A 134 4.37 -6.68 -17.08
CA SER A 134 4.72 -7.65 -18.14
C SER A 134 3.94 -8.98 -18.03
N LEU A 135 3.40 -9.27 -16.84
CA LEU A 135 2.53 -10.42 -16.58
C LEU A 135 1.03 -10.05 -16.54
N GLY A 136 0.67 -8.82 -16.91
CA GLY A 136 -0.72 -8.35 -16.94
C GLY A 136 -1.30 -8.07 -15.54
N ALA A 137 -0.46 -7.79 -14.54
CA ALA A 137 -0.93 -7.43 -13.21
C ALA A 137 -1.59 -6.05 -13.18
N ASN A 138 -2.54 -5.87 -12.27
CA ASN A 138 -3.04 -4.55 -11.91
C ASN A 138 -2.07 -3.89 -10.92
N VAL A 139 -1.64 -2.67 -11.20
CA VAL A 139 -0.74 -1.87 -10.37
C VAL A 139 -1.54 -0.78 -9.68
N PHE A 140 -1.42 -0.71 -8.36
CA PHE A 140 -2.11 0.30 -7.54
C PHE A 140 -1.08 1.26 -6.95
N ARG A 141 -1.05 2.49 -7.45
CA ARG A 141 -0.18 3.56 -6.95
C ARG A 141 -0.85 4.21 -5.75
N LEU A 142 -0.38 3.84 -4.56
CA LEU A 142 -0.95 4.24 -3.29
C LEU A 142 -0.27 5.50 -2.76
N PRO A 143 -1.05 6.46 -2.21
CA PRO A 143 -0.57 7.66 -1.54
C PRO A 143 -0.26 7.39 -0.07
N GLY A 144 -0.39 8.42 0.79
CA GLY A 144 -0.37 8.26 2.24
C GLY A 144 -1.55 7.43 2.74
N ILE A 145 -1.29 6.23 3.25
CA ILE A 145 -2.34 5.32 3.74
C ILE A 145 -2.68 5.66 5.18
N TYR A 146 -3.97 5.81 5.49
CA TYR A 146 -4.45 6.03 6.84
C TYR A 146 -5.62 5.10 7.20
N GLY A 147 -5.97 5.07 8.50
CA GLY A 147 -7.07 4.27 9.05
C GLY A 147 -6.83 3.90 10.51
N PRO A 148 -7.52 2.90 11.07
CA PRO A 148 -7.38 2.48 12.46
C PRO A 148 -5.93 2.19 12.85
N GLY A 149 -5.44 2.82 13.95
CA GLY A 149 -4.07 2.68 14.44
C GLY A 149 -2.99 3.35 13.57
N ARG A 150 -3.39 4.08 12.53
CA ARG A 150 -2.49 4.78 11.60
C ARG A 150 -3.13 6.07 11.10
N SER A 151 -3.42 6.98 12.00
CA SER A 151 -4.12 8.21 11.67
C SER A 151 -3.42 9.46 12.20
N ALA A 152 -3.78 10.62 11.64
CA ALA A 152 -3.36 11.91 12.18
C ALA A 152 -3.88 12.14 13.60
N LEU A 153 -5.04 11.55 13.95
CA LEU A 153 -5.61 11.61 15.29
C LEU A 153 -4.72 10.90 16.32
N ASP A 154 -4.16 9.76 15.95
CA ASP A 154 -3.22 9.01 16.79
C ASP A 154 -1.93 9.81 16.95
N ARG A 155 -1.43 10.37 15.85
CA ARG A 155 -0.19 11.14 15.85
C ARG A 155 -0.26 12.42 16.68
N VAL A 156 -1.38 13.12 16.71
CA VAL A 156 -1.57 14.31 17.57
C VAL A 156 -1.47 13.97 19.06
N ARG A 157 -1.80 12.74 19.46
CA ARG A 157 -1.73 12.28 20.86
C ARG A 157 -0.32 11.86 21.31
N GLU A 158 0.61 11.74 20.37
CA GLU A 158 2.00 11.38 20.69
C GLU A 158 2.69 12.53 21.44
N PRO A 159 3.42 12.26 22.53
CA PRO A 159 4.10 13.29 23.32
C PRO A 159 5.09 14.15 22.53
N ASN A 160 5.69 13.58 21.48
CA ASN A 160 6.69 14.23 20.62
C ASN A 160 6.11 14.60 19.24
N ALA A 161 4.79 14.73 19.14
CA ALA A 161 4.15 15.15 17.90
C ALA A 161 4.67 16.53 17.47
N ARG A 162 5.01 16.67 16.19
CA ARG A 162 5.41 17.93 15.58
C ARG A 162 4.87 18.01 14.16
N ARG A 163 4.55 19.20 13.70
CA ARG A 163 4.10 19.49 12.34
C ARG A 163 5.30 19.97 11.52
N ILE A 164 5.66 19.24 10.49
CA ILE A 164 6.71 19.66 9.55
C ILE A 164 6.05 20.49 8.47
N VAL A 165 6.44 21.75 8.38
CA VAL A 165 5.90 22.70 7.40
C VAL A 165 6.82 22.77 6.20
N LYS A 166 6.31 22.41 5.04
CA LYS A 166 6.97 22.55 3.74
C LYS A 166 6.05 23.31 2.80
N PRO A 167 6.29 24.60 2.56
CA PRO A 167 5.43 25.42 1.72
C PRO A 167 5.25 24.82 0.32
N GLY A 168 4.02 24.82 -0.19
CA GLY A 168 3.68 24.33 -1.52
C GLY A 168 3.64 22.82 -1.68
N GLN A 169 3.95 22.04 -0.63
CA GLN A 169 3.86 20.58 -0.70
C GLN A 169 2.49 20.10 -0.26
N VAL A 170 1.80 19.38 -1.14
CA VAL A 170 0.54 18.70 -0.87
C VAL A 170 0.68 17.20 -1.08
N PHE A 171 -0.11 16.43 -0.33
CA PHE A 171 -0.14 14.97 -0.44
C PHE A 171 -1.59 14.49 -0.57
N SER A 172 -1.81 13.57 -1.46
CA SER A 172 -3.01 12.74 -1.47
C SER A 172 -2.93 11.68 -0.37
N ARG A 173 -4.09 11.18 0.02
CA ARG A 173 -4.26 10.12 1.01
C ARG A 173 -5.30 9.14 0.53
N ALA A 174 -5.35 7.97 1.15
CA ALA A 174 -6.46 7.06 1.00
C ALA A 174 -6.70 6.29 2.30
N HIS A 175 -7.94 6.12 2.68
CA HIS A 175 -8.28 5.26 3.81
C HIS A 175 -8.06 3.79 3.41
N VAL A 176 -7.58 2.98 4.35
CA VAL A 176 -7.24 1.58 4.08
C VAL A 176 -8.43 0.75 3.59
N SER A 177 -9.65 1.06 4.04
CA SER A 177 -10.86 0.37 3.57
C SER A 177 -11.21 0.73 2.13
N ASP A 178 -10.94 1.97 1.68
CA ASP A 178 -11.17 2.39 0.30
C ASP A 178 -10.16 1.73 -0.65
N ILE A 179 -8.90 1.63 -0.22
CA ILE A 179 -7.89 0.86 -0.94
C ILE A 179 -8.35 -0.61 -1.07
N ALA A 180 -8.78 -1.23 0.02
CA ALA A 180 -9.24 -2.62 0.01
C ALA A 180 -10.51 -2.79 -0.85
N GLY A 181 -11.41 -1.83 -0.84
CA GLY A 181 -12.58 -1.77 -1.72
C GLY A 181 -12.21 -1.70 -3.20
N ALA A 182 -11.24 -0.83 -3.56
CA ALA A 182 -10.73 -0.71 -4.93
C ALA A 182 -10.05 -2.01 -5.41
N LEU A 183 -9.22 -2.64 -4.56
CA LEU A 183 -8.61 -3.93 -4.85
C LEU A 183 -9.66 -5.02 -5.09
N ARG A 184 -10.68 -5.10 -4.22
CA ARG A 184 -11.80 -6.03 -4.37
C ARG A 184 -12.56 -5.80 -5.68
N LEU A 185 -12.80 -4.55 -6.03
CA LEU A 185 -13.48 -4.18 -7.26
C LEU A 185 -12.68 -4.60 -8.50
N ALA A 186 -11.36 -4.36 -8.50
CA ALA A 186 -10.48 -4.77 -9.58
C ALA A 186 -10.44 -6.29 -9.79
N MET A 187 -10.54 -7.08 -8.72
CA MET A 187 -10.67 -8.55 -8.83
C MET A 187 -11.95 -8.99 -9.55
N ILE A 188 -13.03 -8.18 -9.45
CA ILE A 188 -14.33 -8.51 -10.06
C ILE A 188 -14.41 -8.01 -11.50
N GLN A 189 -13.94 -6.80 -11.73
CA GLN A 189 -14.04 -6.08 -12.99
C GLN A 189 -12.83 -6.39 -13.83
N LYS A 190 -12.73 -7.22 -14.70
CA LYS A 190 -11.59 -7.38 -15.61
C LYS A 190 -11.40 -6.10 -16.45
N SER A 191 -10.88 -5.05 -15.82
CA SER A 191 -10.60 -3.79 -16.50
C SER A 191 -9.49 -3.99 -17.55
N PRO A 192 -9.58 -3.36 -18.72
CA PRO A 192 -8.47 -3.31 -19.67
C PRO A 192 -7.31 -2.43 -19.15
N GLU A 193 -7.60 -1.53 -18.21
CA GLU A 193 -6.59 -0.71 -17.56
C GLU A 193 -5.86 -1.52 -16.50
N HIS A 194 -4.56 -1.34 -16.45
CA HIS A 194 -3.70 -2.06 -15.52
C HIS A 194 -3.09 -1.18 -14.42
N ILE A 195 -3.20 0.14 -14.52
CA ILE A 195 -2.65 1.09 -13.55
C ILE A 195 -3.78 1.91 -12.96
N PHE A 196 -3.75 2.08 -11.63
CA PHE A 196 -4.76 2.82 -10.87
C PHE A 196 -4.10 3.71 -9.82
N ASN A 197 -4.41 4.99 -9.82
CA ASN A 197 -4.13 5.89 -8.71
C ASN A 197 -5.28 5.79 -7.70
N ILE A 198 -4.96 5.42 -6.46
CA ILE A 198 -5.96 5.36 -5.39
C ILE A 198 -5.75 6.53 -4.45
N CYS A 199 -6.69 7.45 -4.37
CA CYS A 199 -6.62 8.62 -3.49
C CYS A 199 -8.02 9.07 -3.06
N ASP A 200 -8.06 9.87 -2.00
CA ASP A 200 -9.24 10.65 -1.64
C ASP A 200 -9.35 11.94 -2.50
N ASP A 201 -10.42 12.70 -2.29
CA ASP A 201 -10.77 13.87 -3.10
C ASP A 201 -10.04 15.15 -2.68
N GLU A 202 -9.36 15.16 -1.50
CA GLU A 202 -8.82 16.39 -0.91
C GLU A 202 -7.34 16.26 -0.55
N PRO A 203 -6.42 16.49 -1.52
CA PRO A 203 -5.01 16.58 -1.22
C PRO A 203 -4.72 17.79 -0.32
N ALA A 204 -3.91 17.63 0.71
CA ALA A 204 -3.61 18.70 1.66
C ALA A 204 -2.15 18.64 2.17
N PRO A 205 -1.59 19.77 2.64
CA PRO A 205 -0.32 19.79 3.33
C PRO A 205 -0.33 18.90 4.58
N ALA A 206 0.78 18.23 4.88
CA ALA A 206 0.85 17.29 6.00
C ALA A 206 0.63 17.97 7.37
N ASP A 207 1.06 19.21 7.50
CA ASP A 207 0.89 20.00 8.72
C ASP A 207 -0.56 20.44 8.95
N GLU A 208 -1.29 20.79 7.90
CA GLU A 208 -2.72 21.16 7.98
C GLU A 208 -3.60 19.97 8.43
N VAL A 209 -3.26 18.76 8.00
CA VAL A 209 -3.95 17.54 8.45
C VAL A 209 -3.79 17.34 9.96
N LEU A 210 -2.61 17.63 10.53
CA LEU A 210 -2.39 17.54 11.97
C LEU A 210 -3.12 18.68 12.72
N VAL A 211 -3.25 19.87 12.15
CA VAL A 211 -4.06 20.95 12.69
C VAL A 211 -5.52 20.53 12.75
N HIS A 212 -6.06 20.02 11.65
CA HIS A 212 -7.45 19.55 11.60
C HIS A 212 -7.71 18.41 12.58
N ALA A 213 -6.81 17.43 12.68
CA ALA A 213 -6.90 16.33 13.64
C ALA A 213 -6.89 16.84 15.09
N ALA A 214 -6.06 17.85 15.40
CA ALA A 214 -6.03 18.47 16.73
C ALA A 214 -7.36 19.18 17.06
N GLN A 215 -7.94 19.89 16.09
CA GLN A 215 -9.26 20.53 16.22
C GLN A 215 -10.37 19.51 16.54
N LEU A 216 -10.40 18.38 15.80
CA LEU A 216 -11.37 17.32 16.05
C LEU A 216 -11.24 16.70 17.44
N LEU A 217 -10.02 16.69 18.00
CA LEU A 217 -9.73 16.18 19.34
C LEU A 217 -9.92 17.22 20.44
N ASN A 218 -10.21 18.48 20.11
CA ASN A 218 -10.18 19.62 21.03
C ASN A 218 -8.82 19.76 21.75
N LEU A 219 -7.72 19.49 21.05
CA LEU A 219 -6.34 19.62 21.53
C LEU A 219 -5.63 20.79 20.82
N PRO A 220 -4.62 21.40 21.46
CA PRO A 220 -3.76 22.33 20.76
C PRO A 220 -3.01 21.61 19.63
N PRO A 221 -2.80 22.25 18.47
CA PRO A 221 -2.03 21.65 17.40
C PRO A 221 -0.56 21.43 17.83
N PRO A 222 0.09 20.34 17.40
CA PRO A 222 1.50 20.11 17.68
C PRO A 222 2.38 21.29 17.22
N PRO A 223 3.54 21.54 17.85
CA PRO A 223 4.46 22.61 17.44
C PRO A 223 4.86 22.49 15.97
N SER A 224 4.97 23.61 15.25
CA SER A 224 5.46 23.66 13.88
C SER A 224 6.98 23.64 13.85
N VAL A 225 7.55 22.93 12.88
CA VAL A 225 8.99 22.88 12.58
C VAL A 225 9.14 23.09 11.08
N ALA A 226 9.99 24.01 10.66
CA ALA A 226 10.30 24.19 9.25
C ALA A 226 11.02 22.95 8.70
N ILE A 227 10.81 22.61 7.42
CA ILE A 227 11.42 21.42 6.83
C ILE A 227 12.96 21.44 6.93
N GLU A 228 13.56 22.61 6.86
CA GLU A 228 15.01 22.82 6.96
C GLU A 228 15.56 22.49 8.35
N ASP A 229 14.74 22.62 9.40
CA ASP A 229 15.08 22.35 10.80
C ASP A 229 14.64 20.94 11.24
N ALA A 230 13.94 20.20 10.38
CA ALA A 230 13.48 18.86 10.67
C ALA A 230 14.59 17.84 10.41
N ASN A 231 15.14 17.27 11.48
CA ASN A 231 16.00 16.07 11.36
C ASN A 231 15.12 14.88 10.92
N LEU A 232 15.07 14.62 9.62
CA LEU A 232 14.32 13.54 8.98
C LEU A 232 15.22 12.34 8.72
#